data_946120b828ac41b17fb3c1cc6820110b
#
_entry.id   946120b828ac41b17fb3c1cc6820110b
#
_cell.length_a   1.000
_cell.length_b   1.000
_cell.length_c   1.000
_cell.angle_alpha   90.00
_cell.angle_beta   90.00
_cell.angle_gamma   90.00
#
_symmetry.space_group_name_H-M   'P 1'
#
loop_
_entity.id
_entity.type
_entity.pdbx_description
1 polymer ?
#
loop_
_entity_poly.entity_id
_entity_poly.type
_entity_poly.pdbx_seq_one_letter_code
_entity_poly.pdbx_strand_id
1 'polypeptide(L)'
;ERNGSKIIHVHDERYRNTETIYEDGTKEHYLYNEKNQCISMTDRLGRTTRMAYDNRGNLTQTVDALKRRVNYTYDADCHLISVSINGKERLKNHYDGKGNLIGTENLYGNRITVINNGAGRPETITYADGSVWEIGYDESGNIVQLKDVTGNVTTYGYDALNRVIETVDANRNVTRYTYDAADRVTTVTDAMGNQRAYTYNAGGKITAIRDFDGNTAEFIYNPLGKVETYTDKEGQQVHFTYDKMWNICSVTAPDHGKQEYFYDSDNHLVKQILPMGGVVKYAYDAAGNRTEMTDPEGNTTRYFYDAVNRLTGVTGPDGAETVYEYDREGNLIKETNACGQATCYTYDALGRRTSVTDAAGATTSVFYNEMGKAERICHPNGSSTVYGY
;
A
#
# COMPACT_ATOMS: atom_id res chain seq x y z
N GLU A 1 15.54 21.52 7.20
CA GLU A 1 14.27 20.89 7.65
C GLU A 1 13.56 21.77 8.69
N ARG A 2 12.24 21.58 8.87
CA ARG A 2 11.43 22.39 9.82
C ARG A 2 11.78 22.16 11.28
N ASN A 3 12.28 20.96 11.61
CA ASN A 3 12.76 20.58 12.96
C ASN A 3 14.17 21.11 13.27
N GLY A 4 14.82 21.77 12.31
CA GLY A 4 16.20 22.27 12.43
C GLY A 4 17.25 21.25 11.97
N SER A 5 16.86 20.03 11.53
CA SER A 5 17.81 19.07 10.98
C SER A 5 18.40 19.56 9.66
N LYS A 6 19.65 19.20 9.40
CA LYS A 6 20.39 19.64 8.23
C LYS A 6 20.56 18.51 7.23
N ILE A 7 19.96 18.66 6.04
CA ILE A 7 20.21 17.80 4.89
C ILE A 7 20.97 18.62 3.85
N ILE A 8 22.06 18.07 3.33
CA ILE A 8 22.89 18.72 2.33
C ILE A 8 22.73 17.94 1.02
N HIS A 9 22.36 18.65 -0.04
CA HIS A 9 22.32 18.11 -1.39
C HIS A 9 23.52 18.60 -2.18
N VAL A 10 24.29 17.69 -2.72
CA VAL A 10 25.43 17.98 -3.60
C VAL A 10 24.99 17.79 -5.04
N HIS A 11 25.21 18.78 -5.88
CA HIS A 11 24.80 18.76 -7.27
C HIS A 11 26.03 18.78 -8.20
N ASP A 12 25.90 18.16 -9.36
CA ASP A 12 26.88 18.29 -10.43
C ASP A 12 26.70 19.59 -11.24
N GLU A 13 27.51 19.76 -12.28
CA GLU A 13 27.47 20.93 -13.16
C GLU A 13 26.16 21.09 -13.93
N ARG A 14 25.31 20.02 -14.00
CA ARG A 14 23.98 20.04 -14.60
C ARG A 14 22.86 20.19 -13.57
N TYR A 15 23.19 20.57 -12.33
CA TYR A 15 22.27 20.73 -11.20
C TYR A 15 21.52 19.45 -10.81
N ARG A 16 22.07 18.26 -11.11
CA ARG A 16 21.49 16.99 -10.68
C ARG A 16 22.03 16.63 -9.30
N ASN A 17 21.16 16.18 -8.39
CA ASN A 17 21.59 15.75 -7.07
C ASN A 17 22.43 14.47 -7.18
N THR A 18 23.72 14.54 -6.88
CA THR A 18 24.65 13.39 -6.94
C THR A 18 24.91 12.79 -5.56
N GLU A 19 24.69 13.54 -4.49
CA GLU A 19 24.83 13.06 -3.13
C GLU A 19 23.86 13.79 -2.21
N THR A 20 23.21 13.05 -1.31
CA THR A 20 22.45 13.60 -0.19
C THR A 20 23.14 13.18 1.10
N ILE A 21 23.52 14.15 1.95
CA ILE A 21 24.18 13.93 3.23
C ILE A 21 23.18 14.26 4.33
N TYR A 22 22.94 13.31 5.22
CA TYR A 22 22.04 13.43 6.36
C TYR A 22 22.76 13.90 7.61
N GLU A 23 22.03 14.33 8.63
CA GLU A 23 22.59 14.90 9.86
C GLU A 23 23.46 13.90 10.65
N ASP A 24 23.14 12.62 10.58
CA ASP A 24 23.91 11.51 11.17
C ASP A 24 25.20 11.17 10.40
N GLY A 25 25.47 11.88 9.29
CA GLY A 25 26.62 11.68 8.43
C GLY A 25 26.46 10.56 7.40
N THR A 26 25.33 9.85 7.39
CA THR A 26 25.03 8.86 6.33
C THR A 26 24.75 9.55 5.00
N LYS A 27 24.91 8.82 3.90
CA LYS A 27 24.82 9.40 2.56
C LYS A 27 24.05 8.52 1.59
N GLU A 28 23.39 9.18 0.66
CA GLU A 28 22.89 8.57 -0.57
C GLU A 28 23.68 9.07 -1.76
N HIS A 29 23.95 8.23 -2.74
CA HIS A 29 24.65 8.60 -3.97
C HIS A 29 23.81 8.25 -5.20
N TYR A 30 23.87 9.14 -6.20
CA TYR A 30 23.13 9.00 -7.45
C TYR A 30 24.08 9.20 -8.63
N LEU A 31 23.99 8.30 -9.61
CA LEU A 31 24.72 8.43 -10.88
C LEU A 31 23.72 8.58 -12.02
N TYR A 32 24.07 9.43 -12.96
CA TYR A 32 23.22 9.74 -14.11
C TYR A 32 23.97 9.51 -15.42
N ASN A 33 23.22 9.13 -16.46
CA ASN A 33 23.75 9.11 -17.82
C ASN A 33 23.71 10.51 -18.47
N GLU A 34 24.15 10.59 -19.73
CA GLU A 34 24.16 11.85 -20.49
C GLU A 34 22.76 12.42 -20.76
N LYS A 35 21.71 11.57 -20.72
CA LYS A 35 20.29 11.95 -20.90
C LYS A 35 19.61 12.36 -19.59
N ASN A 36 20.36 12.56 -18.50
CA ASN A 36 19.85 12.91 -17.15
C ASN A 36 19.01 11.83 -16.48
N GLN A 37 19.11 10.57 -16.90
CA GLN A 37 18.41 9.44 -16.28
C GLN A 37 19.30 8.86 -15.17
N CYS A 38 18.73 8.60 -13.99
CA CYS A 38 19.43 7.95 -12.89
C CYS A 38 19.73 6.49 -13.24
N ILE A 39 21.01 6.12 -13.35
CA ILE A 39 21.46 4.77 -13.68
C ILE A 39 21.93 3.96 -12.47
N SER A 40 22.17 4.62 -11.34
CA SER A 40 22.55 3.97 -10.10
C SER A 40 22.16 4.83 -8.92
N MET A 41 21.58 4.20 -7.91
CA MET A 41 21.27 4.78 -6.63
C MET A 41 21.89 3.91 -5.54
N THR A 42 22.69 4.52 -4.64
CA THR A 42 23.21 3.86 -3.44
C THR A 42 22.57 4.53 -2.23
N ASP A 43 21.92 3.76 -1.39
CA ASP A 43 21.22 4.27 -0.20
C ASP A 43 22.15 4.47 1.00
N ARG A 44 21.60 4.93 2.12
CA ARG A 44 22.30 5.24 3.37
C ARG A 44 23.01 4.03 4.01
N LEU A 45 22.62 2.80 3.65
CA LEU A 45 23.27 1.54 4.08
C LEU A 45 24.30 1.02 3.06
N GLY A 46 24.61 1.80 2.01
CA GLY A 46 25.56 1.42 0.97
C GLY A 46 25.01 0.41 -0.04
N ARG A 47 23.70 0.15 -0.05
CA ARG A 47 23.04 -0.79 -0.97
C ARG A 47 22.78 -0.12 -2.30
N THR A 48 23.20 -0.75 -3.38
CA THR A 48 23.10 -0.16 -4.71
C THR A 48 22.04 -0.84 -5.57
N THR A 49 21.13 -0.02 -6.11
CA THR A 49 20.20 -0.37 -7.19
C THR A 49 20.70 0.23 -8.50
N ARG A 50 20.77 -0.56 -9.56
CA ARG A 50 21.15 -0.12 -10.92
C ARG A 50 19.97 -0.13 -11.85
N MET A 51 19.93 0.83 -12.77
CA MET A 51 18.87 1.03 -13.75
C MET A 51 19.46 1.14 -15.16
N ALA A 52 18.81 0.57 -16.14
CA ALA A 52 19.16 0.70 -17.55
C ALA A 52 17.96 1.19 -18.36
N TYR A 53 18.24 1.94 -19.41
CA TYR A 53 17.23 2.57 -20.25
C TYR A 53 17.53 2.31 -21.73
N ASP A 54 16.47 2.31 -22.55
CA ASP A 54 16.63 2.28 -24.00
C ASP A 54 16.94 3.67 -24.59
N ASN A 55 17.07 3.73 -25.91
CA ASN A 55 17.36 4.97 -26.62
C ASN A 55 16.22 6.01 -26.57
N ARG A 56 14.98 5.56 -26.27
CA ARG A 56 13.78 6.40 -26.14
C ARG A 56 13.57 6.92 -24.72
N GLY A 57 14.29 6.35 -23.75
CA GLY A 57 14.23 6.75 -22.34
C GLY A 57 13.40 5.82 -21.49
N ASN A 58 12.88 4.72 -22.02
CA ASN A 58 12.13 3.74 -21.25
C ASN A 58 13.08 2.95 -20.33
N LEU A 59 12.67 2.70 -19.09
CA LEU A 59 13.40 1.87 -18.14
C LEU A 59 13.34 0.40 -18.60
N THR A 60 14.46 -0.18 -19.01
CA THR A 60 14.52 -1.56 -19.52
C THR A 60 14.95 -2.58 -18.47
N GLN A 61 15.64 -2.15 -17.43
CA GLN A 61 16.09 -3.05 -16.36
C GLN A 61 16.31 -2.34 -15.04
N THR A 62 15.98 -3.04 -13.94
CA THR A 62 16.49 -2.72 -12.60
C THR A 62 17.21 -3.93 -12.02
N VAL A 63 18.28 -3.68 -11.23
CA VAL A 63 19.02 -4.70 -10.49
C VAL A 63 19.21 -4.19 -9.06
N ASP A 64 18.62 -4.84 -8.09
CA ASP A 64 18.73 -4.47 -6.68
C ASP A 64 20.02 -5.00 -6.01
N ALA A 65 20.17 -4.69 -4.72
CA ALA A 65 21.32 -5.10 -3.91
C ALA A 65 21.49 -6.61 -3.78
N LEU A 66 20.40 -7.39 -3.86
CA LEU A 66 20.40 -8.85 -3.85
C LEU A 66 20.57 -9.46 -5.24
N LYS A 67 20.87 -8.65 -6.26
CA LYS A 67 21.00 -9.06 -7.66
C LYS A 67 19.70 -9.56 -8.29
N ARG A 68 18.53 -9.26 -7.68
CA ARG A 68 17.25 -9.49 -8.31
C ARG A 68 17.12 -8.57 -9.51
N ARG A 69 16.85 -9.14 -10.66
CA ARG A 69 16.77 -8.43 -11.94
C ARG A 69 15.32 -8.36 -12.41
N VAL A 70 14.83 -7.16 -12.65
CA VAL A 70 13.54 -6.92 -13.31
C VAL A 70 13.82 -6.34 -14.68
N ASN A 71 13.29 -6.95 -15.74
CA ASN A 71 13.40 -6.42 -17.09
C ASN A 71 12.02 -6.00 -17.59
N TYR A 72 12.00 -4.94 -18.39
CA TYR A 72 10.83 -4.35 -19.01
C TYR A 72 11.05 -4.29 -20.52
N THR A 73 10.03 -4.65 -21.29
CA THR A 73 10.07 -4.52 -22.76
C THR A 73 8.94 -3.63 -23.24
N TYR A 74 9.18 -2.91 -24.30
CA TYR A 74 8.24 -1.92 -24.85
C TYR A 74 8.07 -2.11 -26.35
N ASP A 75 6.92 -1.68 -26.87
CA ASP A 75 6.70 -1.61 -28.31
C ASP A 75 7.29 -0.32 -28.93
N ALA A 76 7.00 -0.12 -30.22
CA ALA A 76 7.46 1.05 -30.95
C ALA A 76 6.87 2.37 -30.44
N ASP A 77 5.73 2.35 -29.78
CA ASP A 77 5.00 3.50 -29.24
C ASP A 77 5.23 3.71 -27.74
N CYS A 78 6.20 2.97 -27.15
CA CYS A 78 6.58 2.98 -25.74
C CYS A 78 5.53 2.39 -24.79
N HIS A 79 4.60 1.58 -25.25
CA HIS A 79 3.73 0.83 -24.37
C HIS A 79 4.48 -0.36 -23.75
N LEU A 80 4.30 -0.62 -22.46
CA LEU A 80 4.93 -1.73 -21.76
C LEU A 80 4.35 -3.07 -22.22
N ILE A 81 5.15 -3.86 -22.97
CA ILE A 81 4.73 -5.18 -23.48
C ILE A 81 4.89 -6.26 -22.42
N SER A 82 6.05 -6.32 -21.74
CA SER A 82 6.27 -7.38 -20.77
C SER A 82 7.14 -6.96 -19.59
N VAL A 83 6.97 -7.69 -18.48
CA VAL A 83 7.82 -7.60 -17.29
C VAL A 83 8.32 -9.00 -16.95
N SER A 84 9.63 -9.17 -16.81
CA SER A 84 10.23 -10.40 -16.31
C SER A 84 11.06 -10.17 -15.05
N ILE A 85 11.06 -11.14 -14.14
CA ILE A 85 11.86 -11.13 -12.91
C ILE A 85 12.78 -12.34 -12.91
N ASN A 86 14.10 -12.10 -12.78
CA ASN A 86 15.13 -13.14 -12.84
C ASN A 86 15.00 -14.06 -14.06
N GLY A 87 14.59 -13.48 -15.21
CA GLY A 87 14.42 -14.18 -16.48
C GLY A 87 13.09 -14.93 -16.66
N LYS A 88 12.20 -14.91 -15.66
CA LYS A 88 10.85 -15.47 -15.77
C LYS A 88 9.86 -14.36 -16.08
N GLU A 89 9.14 -14.47 -17.20
CA GLU A 89 8.09 -13.53 -17.57
C GLU A 89 6.97 -13.58 -16.51
N ARG A 90 6.52 -12.41 -16.07
CA ARG A 90 5.48 -12.26 -15.03
C ARG A 90 4.20 -11.65 -15.55
N LEU A 91 4.35 -10.79 -16.55
CA LEU A 91 3.27 -10.05 -17.15
C LEU A 91 3.56 -9.85 -18.64
N LYS A 92 2.53 -9.99 -19.46
CA LYS A 92 2.55 -9.64 -20.87
C LYS A 92 1.28 -8.86 -21.20
N ASN A 93 1.45 -7.71 -21.84
CA ASN A 93 0.36 -6.83 -22.24
C ASN A 93 0.16 -6.89 -23.75
N HIS A 94 -1.08 -6.73 -24.17
CA HIS A 94 -1.49 -6.69 -25.55
C HIS A 94 -2.25 -5.38 -25.84
N TYR A 95 -1.93 -4.73 -26.94
CA TYR A 95 -2.54 -3.45 -27.33
C TYR A 95 -3.15 -3.56 -28.72
N ASP A 96 -4.19 -2.76 -28.98
CA ASP A 96 -4.74 -2.61 -30.34
C ASP A 96 -3.90 -1.62 -31.17
N GLY A 97 -4.25 -1.44 -32.45
CA GLY A 97 -3.57 -0.51 -33.35
C GLY A 97 -3.72 0.97 -33.00
N LYS A 98 -4.50 1.31 -31.97
CA LYS A 98 -4.67 2.68 -31.42
C LYS A 98 -3.93 2.87 -30.09
N GLY A 99 -3.26 1.82 -29.57
CA GLY A 99 -2.55 1.83 -28.30
C GLY A 99 -3.44 1.56 -27.08
N ASN A 100 -4.70 1.14 -27.25
CA ASN A 100 -5.53 0.76 -26.13
C ASN A 100 -5.16 -0.65 -25.63
N LEU A 101 -5.09 -0.86 -24.32
CA LEU A 101 -4.88 -2.18 -23.74
C LEU A 101 -6.07 -3.09 -24.05
N ILE A 102 -5.83 -4.22 -24.71
CA ILE A 102 -6.86 -5.23 -25.04
C ILE A 102 -6.67 -6.55 -24.28
N GLY A 103 -5.64 -6.66 -23.46
CA GLY A 103 -5.47 -7.78 -22.56
C GLY A 103 -4.14 -7.83 -21.86
N THR A 104 -4.11 -8.58 -20.78
CA THR A 104 -2.90 -8.92 -20.03
C THR A 104 -2.83 -10.43 -19.83
N GLU A 105 -1.63 -10.97 -19.80
CA GLU A 105 -1.38 -12.40 -19.62
C GLU A 105 -0.36 -12.61 -18.50
N ASN A 106 -0.61 -13.54 -17.60
CA ASN A 106 0.33 -13.89 -16.54
C ASN A 106 1.28 -15.01 -16.95
N LEU A 107 2.20 -15.37 -16.06
CA LEU A 107 3.20 -16.43 -16.25
C LEU A 107 2.62 -17.81 -16.65
N TYR A 108 1.35 -18.11 -16.34
CA TYR A 108 0.69 -19.38 -16.67
C TYR A 108 -0.14 -19.33 -17.96
N GLY A 109 -0.10 -18.20 -18.67
CA GLY A 109 -0.92 -17.99 -19.85
C GLY A 109 -2.37 -17.56 -19.53
N ASN A 110 -2.70 -17.36 -18.25
CA ASN A 110 -4.03 -16.88 -17.88
C ASN A 110 -4.19 -15.44 -18.35
N ARG A 111 -5.19 -15.24 -19.20
CA ARG A 111 -5.40 -13.99 -19.91
C ARG A 111 -6.65 -13.27 -19.40
N ILE A 112 -6.52 -11.97 -19.13
CA ILE A 112 -7.63 -11.04 -19.04
C ILE A 112 -7.76 -10.36 -20.39
N THR A 113 -8.95 -10.37 -20.98
CA THR A 113 -9.23 -9.70 -22.25
C THR A 113 -10.08 -8.46 -21.98
N VAL A 114 -9.77 -7.37 -22.69
CA VAL A 114 -10.52 -6.12 -22.60
C VAL A 114 -11.06 -5.78 -23.97
N ILE A 115 -12.35 -5.54 -24.06
CA ILE A 115 -13.00 -4.94 -25.23
C ILE A 115 -13.25 -3.48 -24.89
N ASN A 116 -12.74 -2.60 -25.75
CA ASN A 116 -12.92 -1.17 -25.60
C ASN A 116 -14.03 -0.66 -26.52
N ASN A 117 -14.79 0.35 -26.08
CA ASN A 117 -15.75 1.03 -26.94
C ASN A 117 -15.03 1.93 -27.98
N GLY A 118 -15.80 2.60 -28.83
CA GLY A 118 -15.26 3.47 -29.87
C GLY A 118 -14.40 4.65 -29.36
N ALA A 119 -14.55 5.02 -28.10
CA ALA A 119 -13.75 6.05 -27.42
C ALA A 119 -12.50 5.49 -26.70
N GLY A 120 -12.20 4.20 -26.85
CA GLY A 120 -11.05 3.56 -26.21
C GLY A 120 -11.23 3.25 -24.72
N ARG A 121 -12.47 3.27 -24.20
CA ARG A 121 -12.77 2.95 -22.79
C ARG A 121 -13.15 1.48 -22.66
N PRO A 122 -12.72 0.77 -21.60
CA PRO A 122 -13.13 -0.61 -21.35
C PRO A 122 -14.65 -0.77 -21.25
N GLU A 123 -15.24 -1.60 -22.10
CA GLU A 123 -16.68 -1.90 -22.11
C GLU A 123 -16.94 -3.31 -21.58
N THR A 124 -16.01 -4.24 -21.85
CA THR A 124 -16.09 -5.62 -21.37
C THR A 124 -14.71 -6.07 -20.91
N ILE A 125 -14.65 -6.70 -19.73
CA ILE A 125 -13.44 -7.33 -19.20
C ILE A 125 -13.75 -8.79 -18.95
N THR A 126 -13.08 -9.69 -19.67
CA THR A 126 -13.23 -11.14 -19.51
C THR A 126 -12.02 -11.72 -18.83
N TYR A 127 -12.24 -12.47 -17.76
CA TYR A 127 -11.20 -13.16 -17.00
C TYR A 127 -10.89 -14.55 -17.58
N ALA A 128 -9.81 -15.19 -17.12
CA ALA A 128 -9.35 -16.48 -17.60
C ALA A 128 -10.38 -17.60 -17.41
N ASP A 129 -11.23 -17.54 -16.40
CA ASP A 129 -12.32 -18.50 -16.13
C ASP A 129 -13.59 -18.23 -16.93
N GLY A 130 -13.55 -17.23 -17.82
CA GLY A 130 -14.69 -16.83 -18.62
C GLY A 130 -15.68 -15.89 -17.93
N SER A 131 -15.45 -15.51 -16.66
CA SER A 131 -16.27 -14.52 -15.98
C SER A 131 -16.09 -13.13 -16.60
N VAL A 132 -17.17 -12.34 -16.61
CA VAL A 132 -17.23 -11.08 -17.38
C VAL A 132 -17.71 -9.93 -16.51
N TRP A 133 -17.00 -8.79 -16.59
CA TRP A 133 -17.49 -7.47 -16.19
C TRP A 133 -17.97 -6.72 -17.42
N GLU A 134 -19.11 -6.03 -17.28
CA GLU A 134 -19.63 -5.13 -18.31
C GLU A 134 -19.74 -3.71 -17.74
N ILE A 135 -19.32 -2.71 -18.53
CA ILE A 135 -19.29 -1.31 -18.12
C ILE A 135 -20.04 -0.46 -19.15
N GLY A 136 -21.09 0.21 -18.71
CA GLY A 136 -21.87 1.13 -19.54
C GLY A 136 -21.49 2.58 -19.25
N TYR A 137 -21.45 3.41 -20.29
CA TYR A 137 -21.10 4.84 -20.22
C TYR A 137 -22.20 5.71 -20.81
N ASP A 138 -22.33 6.94 -20.29
CA ASP A 138 -23.11 7.98 -20.93
C ASP A 138 -22.30 8.69 -22.06
N GLU A 139 -22.93 9.66 -22.72
CA GLU A 139 -22.29 10.46 -23.79
C GLU A 139 -21.12 11.30 -23.27
N SER A 140 -21.14 11.72 -22.00
CA SER A 140 -20.05 12.45 -21.33
C SER A 140 -18.90 11.56 -20.94
N GLY A 141 -19.12 10.22 -20.95
CA GLY A 141 -18.15 9.20 -20.57
C GLY A 141 -18.13 8.85 -19.09
N ASN A 142 -19.16 9.21 -18.37
CA ASN A 142 -19.34 8.75 -17.00
C ASN A 142 -19.84 7.30 -17.01
N ILE A 143 -19.41 6.50 -16.02
CA ILE A 143 -19.90 5.13 -15.87
C ILE A 143 -21.33 5.18 -15.32
N VAL A 144 -22.32 4.78 -16.12
CA VAL A 144 -23.72 4.72 -15.70
C VAL A 144 -24.16 3.33 -15.25
N GLN A 145 -23.41 2.30 -15.60
CA GLN A 145 -23.70 0.92 -15.23
C GLN A 145 -22.42 0.11 -15.06
N LEU A 146 -22.40 -0.68 -14.00
CA LEU A 146 -21.42 -1.77 -13.80
C LEU A 146 -22.19 -3.07 -13.59
N LYS A 147 -21.84 -4.12 -14.34
CA LYS A 147 -22.33 -5.48 -14.11
C LYS A 147 -21.14 -6.35 -13.77
N ASP A 148 -21.16 -6.92 -12.57
CA ASP A 148 -20.07 -7.75 -12.06
C ASP A 148 -20.12 -9.19 -12.61
N VAL A 149 -19.09 -9.99 -12.31
CA VAL A 149 -18.94 -11.37 -12.74
C VAL A 149 -20.08 -12.31 -12.27
N THR A 150 -20.84 -11.92 -11.26
CA THR A 150 -21.99 -12.67 -10.75
C THR A 150 -23.30 -12.22 -11.37
N GLY A 151 -23.26 -11.21 -12.25
CA GLY A 151 -24.40 -10.61 -12.92
C GLY A 151 -25.11 -9.52 -12.12
N ASN A 152 -24.58 -9.11 -10.97
CA ASN A 152 -25.12 -7.99 -10.20
C ASN A 152 -24.88 -6.67 -10.93
N VAL A 153 -25.92 -5.85 -11.00
CA VAL A 153 -25.87 -4.56 -11.69
C VAL A 153 -25.95 -3.43 -10.68
N THR A 154 -24.97 -2.52 -10.76
CA THR A 154 -24.99 -1.23 -10.06
C THR A 154 -25.14 -0.12 -11.09
N THR A 155 -26.03 0.83 -10.86
CA THR A 155 -26.22 1.99 -11.75
C THR A 155 -25.90 3.30 -11.03
N TYR A 156 -25.48 4.31 -11.81
CA TYR A 156 -25.09 5.62 -11.32
C TYR A 156 -25.84 6.73 -12.06
N GLY A 157 -26.35 7.68 -11.32
CA GLY A 157 -26.95 8.90 -11.85
C GLY A 157 -26.05 10.10 -11.56
N TYR A 158 -25.99 11.05 -12.49
CA TYR A 158 -25.10 12.20 -12.41
C TYR A 158 -25.90 13.53 -12.55
N ASP A 159 -25.37 14.59 -11.96
CA ASP A 159 -25.84 15.94 -12.21
C ASP A 159 -25.16 16.57 -13.46
N ALA A 160 -25.51 17.79 -13.77
CA ALA A 160 -24.95 18.52 -14.91
C ALA A 160 -23.47 18.86 -14.80
N LEU A 161 -22.86 18.67 -13.63
CA LEU A 161 -21.43 18.83 -13.37
C LEU A 161 -20.68 17.49 -13.36
N ASN A 162 -21.34 16.40 -13.78
CA ASN A 162 -20.80 15.03 -13.79
C ASN A 162 -20.47 14.50 -12.37
N ARG A 163 -21.17 14.96 -11.34
CA ARG A 163 -21.05 14.42 -9.98
C ARG A 163 -22.11 13.35 -9.75
N VAL A 164 -21.74 12.26 -9.09
CA VAL A 164 -22.67 11.16 -8.77
C VAL A 164 -23.71 11.67 -7.76
N ILE A 165 -24.99 11.72 -8.14
CA ILE A 165 -26.11 12.11 -7.26
C ILE A 165 -26.93 10.92 -6.77
N GLU A 166 -26.81 9.79 -7.44
CA GLU A 166 -27.53 8.56 -7.09
C GLU A 166 -26.73 7.31 -7.47
N THR A 167 -26.75 6.31 -6.59
CA THR A 167 -26.31 4.95 -6.92
C THR A 167 -27.42 3.98 -6.59
N VAL A 168 -27.64 2.97 -7.45
CA VAL A 168 -28.60 1.88 -7.20
C VAL A 168 -27.82 0.58 -7.26
N ASP A 169 -27.80 -0.17 -6.16
CA ASP A 169 -27.14 -1.47 -6.09
C ASP A 169 -27.98 -2.62 -6.70
N ALA A 170 -27.42 -3.82 -6.76
CA ALA A 170 -28.08 -5.00 -7.30
C ALA A 170 -29.37 -5.40 -6.55
N ASN A 171 -29.51 -5.01 -5.30
CA ASN A 171 -30.71 -5.23 -4.47
C ASN A 171 -31.72 -4.08 -4.62
N ARG A 172 -31.47 -3.13 -5.52
CA ARG A 172 -32.28 -1.92 -5.74
C ARG A 172 -32.26 -0.93 -4.56
N ASN A 173 -31.27 -1.03 -3.68
CA ASN A 173 -31.08 -0.01 -2.66
C ASN A 173 -30.55 1.25 -3.31
N VAL A 174 -31.17 2.37 -3.03
CA VAL A 174 -30.83 3.69 -3.61
C VAL A 174 -30.06 4.48 -2.56
N THR A 175 -28.85 4.93 -2.92
CA THR A 175 -28.07 5.91 -2.13
C THR A 175 -28.02 7.21 -2.89
N ARG A 176 -28.33 8.34 -2.23
CA ARG A 176 -28.32 9.69 -2.82
C ARG A 176 -27.28 10.60 -2.20
N TYR A 177 -26.72 11.47 -3.02
CA TYR A 177 -25.67 12.39 -2.62
C TYR A 177 -26.09 13.82 -2.93
N THR A 178 -25.78 14.76 -2.04
CA THR A 178 -25.89 16.19 -2.31
C THR A 178 -24.53 16.86 -2.13
N TYR A 179 -24.35 17.99 -2.79
CA TYR A 179 -23.06 18.69 -2.84
C TYR A 179 -23.24 20.17 -2.54
N ASP A 180 -22.20 20.80 -2.01
CA ASP A 180 -22.11 22.25 -1.94
C ASP A 180 -21.55 22.85 -3.24
N ALA A 181 -21.43 24.18 -3.25
CA ALA A 181 -20.90 24.92 -4.40
C ALA A 181 -19.38 24.67 -4.66
N ALA A 182 -18.68 24.01 -3.77
CA ALA A 182 -17.28 23.64 -3.90
C ALA A 182 -17.11 22.14 -4.21
N ASP A 183 -18.16 21.48 -4.72
CA ASP A 183 -18.20 20.05 -5.11
C ASP A 183 -17.93 19.05 -3.98
N ARG A 184 -18.18 19.46 -2.72
CA ARG A 184 -18.01 18.61 -1.56
C ARG A 184 -19.35 17.97 -1.19
N VAL A 185 -19.35 16.67 -0.86
CA VAL A 185 -20.54 15.94 -0.41
C VAL A 185 -21.05 16.55 0.90
N THR A 186 -22.28 17.04 0.91
CA THR A 186 -22.95 17.58 2.11
C THR A 186 -23.85 16.58 2.79
N THR A 187 -24.54 15.73 2.02
CA THR A 187 -25.32 14.62 2.59
C THR A 187 -25.18 13.35 1.78
N VAL A 188 -25.30 12.23 2.48
CA VAL A 188 -25.50 10.90 1.89
C VAL A 188 -26.78 10.36 2.50
N THR A 189 -27.76 9.98 1.67
CA THR A 189 -29.02 9.38 2.09
C THR A 189 -29.04 7.92 1.69
N ASP A 190 -29.23 7.01 2.63
CA ASP A 190 -29.32 5.58 2.35
C ASP A 190 -30.70 5.17 1.81
N ALA A 191 -30.88 3.90 1.46
CA ALA A 191 -32.12 3.36 0.93
C ALA A 191 -33.29 3.38 1.94
N MET A 192 -33.01 3.52 3.23
CA MET A 192 -34.01 3.63 4.30
C MET A 192 -34.41 5.07 4.58
N GLY A 193 -33.73 6.05 3.93
CA GLY A 193 -33.95 7.48 4.13
C GLY A 193 -33.10 8.08 5.27
N ASN A 194 -32.26 7.29 5.94
CA ASN A 194 -31.34 7.83 6.94
C ASN A 194 -30.29 8.70 6.27
N GLN A 195 -29.84 9.75 6.97
CA GLN A 195 -28.90 10.71 6.41
C GLN A 195 -27.62 10.81 7.22
N ARG A 196 -26.47 10.72 6.53
CA ARG A 196 -25.20 11.18 7.02
C ARG A 196 -24.91 12.57 6.46
N ALA A 197 -24.55 13.54 7.32
CA ALA A 197 -24.29 14.90 6.88
C ALA A 197 -22.86 15.34 7.24
N TYR A 198 -22.28 16.18 6.39
CA TYR A 198 -20.94 16.72 6.54
C TYR A 198 -20.97 18.25 6.56
N THR A 199 -20.26 18.85 7.51
CA THR A 199 -20.05 20.29 7.57
C THR A 199 -18.58 20.60 7.32
N TYR A 200 -18.32 21.69 6.61
CA TYR A 200 -16.97 22.07 6.20
C TYR A 200 -16.64 23.50 6.63
N ASN A 201 -15.36 23.75 6.94
CA ASN A 201 -14.88 25.12 7.09
C ASN A 201 -14.54 25.74 5.72
N ALA A 202 -14.17 27.03 5.72
CA ALA A 202 -13.78 27.75 4.51
C ALA A 202 -12.56 27.13 3.78
N GLY A 203 -11.70 26.41 4.48
CA GLY A 203 -10.54 25.68 3.92
C GLY A 203 -10.88 24.28 3.39
N GLY A 204 -12.17 23.90 3.35
CA GLY A 204 -12.60 22.60 2.82
C GLY A 204 -12.43 21.41 3.77
N LYS A 205 -12.08 21.63 5.03
CA LYS A 205 -11.93 20.56 6.02
C LYS A 205 -13.24 20.27 6.72
N ILE A 206 -13.54 18.99 6.95
CA ILE A 206 -14.74 18.53 7.66
C ILE A 206 -14.67 19.01 9.12
N THR A 207 -15.63 19.83 9.56
CA THR A 207 -15.77 20.29 10.93
C THR A 207 -16.78 19.51 11.75
N ALA A 208 -17.74 18.87 11.10
CA ALA A 208 -18.66 17.95 11.74
C ALA A 208 -19.11 16.84 10.80
N ILE A 209 -19.32 15.66 11.37
CA ILE A 209 -19.97 14.52 10.71
C ILE A 209 -21.15 14.10 11.59
N ARG A 210 -22.36 14.19 11.03
CA ARG A 210 -23.54 13.58 11.62
C ARG A 210 -23.74 12.22 10.96
N ASP A 211 -23.77 11.14 11.76
CA ASP A 211 -23.98 9.79 11.25
C ASP A 211 -25.46 9.48 10.92
N PHE A 212 -25.74 8.28 10.41
CA PHE A 212 -27.10 7.85 10.05
C PHE A 212 -28.04 7.75 11.27
N ASP A 213 -27.52 7.58 12.48
CA ASP A 213 -28.29 7.52 13.73
C ASP A 213 -28.53 8.91 14.31
N GLY A 214 -27.99 9.95 13.70
CA GLY A 214 -28.11 11.33 14.09
C GLY A 214 -27.07 11.82 15.11
N ASN A 215 -26.10 10.97 15.49
CA ASN A 215 -24.99 11.36 16.36
C ASN A 215 -23.99 12.23 15.61
N THR A 216 -23.37 13.18 16.30
CA THR A 216 -22.42 14.10 15.67
C THR A 216 -21.03 13.96 16.29
N ALA A 217 -20.03 13.87 15.46
CA ALA A 217 -18.62 14.04 15.80
C ALA A 217 -18.11 15.37 15.25
N GLU A 218 -17.29 16.10 16.01
CA GLU A 218 -16.80 17.43 15.64
C GLU A 218 -15.28 17.49 15.61
N PHE A 219 -14.75 18.36 14.73
CA PHE A 219 -13.31 18.53 14.52
C PHE A 219 -12.95 20.02 14.55
N ILE A 220 -12.02 20.39 15.42
CA ILE A 220 -11.39 21.70 15.44
C ILE A 220 -9.97 21.54 14.88
N TYR A 221 -9.58 22.48 14.04
CA TYR A 221 -8.28 22.47 13.36
C TYR A 221 -7.43 23.64 13.83
N ASN A 222 -6.13 23.40 13.99
CA ASN A 222 -5.16 24.45 14.20
C ASN A 222 -4.98 25.30 12.90
N PRO A 223 -4.31 26.48 12.96
CA PRO A 223 -4.11 27.33 11.79
C PRO A 223 -3.44 26.66 10.59
N LEU A 224 -2.83 25.51 10.80
CA LEU A 224 -2.10 24.75 9.79
C LEU A 224 -2.93 23.60 9.22
N GLY A 225 -4.19 23.49 9.65
CA GLY A 225 -5.17 22.54 9.17
C GLY A 225 -4.98 21.11 9.67
N LYS A 226 -4.31 20.92 10.82
CA LYS A 226 -4.28 19.64 11.54
C LYS A 226 -5.36 19.61 12.61
N VAL A 227 -5.97 18.45 12.87
CA VAL A 227 -6.99 18.31 13.91
C VAL A 227 -6.35 18.60 15.27
N GLU A 228 -6.83 19.64 15.95
CA GLU A 228 -6.40 20.02 17.30
C GLU A 228 -7.30 19.40 18.37
N THR A 229 -8.60 19.33 18.08
CA THR A 229 -9.59 18.70 18.95
C THR A 229 -10.55 17.85 18.12
N TYR A 230 -10.78 16.65 18.58
CA TYR A 230 -11.85 15.76 18.13
C TYR A 230 -12.86 15.62 19.29
N THR A 231 -14.14 15.82 19.00
CA THR A 231 -15.24 15.58 19.95
C THR A 231 -16.08 14.43 19.41
N ASP A 232 -16.26 13.38 20.20
CA ASP A 232 -17.12 12.25 19.83
C ASP A 232 -18.62 12.55 20.05
N LYS A 233 -19.46 11.58 19.73
CA LYS A 233 -20.92 11.67 19.88
C LYS A 233 -21.41 11.78 21.33
N GLU A 234 -20.61 11.40 22.31
CA GLU A 234 -20.87 11.55 23.74
C GLU A 234 -20.37 12.90 24.29
N GLY A 235 -19.77 13.75 23.43
CA GLY A 235 -19.18 15.02 23.81
C GLY A 235 -17.79 14.91 24.44
N GLN A 236 -17.17 13.72 24.39
CA GLN A 236 -15.85 13.50 24.93
C GLN A 236 -14.79 14.04 23.96
N GLN A 237 -13.78 14.71 24.51
CA GLN A 237 -12.76 15.39 23.70
C GLN A 237 -11.41 14.71 23.77
N VAL A 238 -10.78 14.59 22.58
CA VAL A 238 -9.38 14.19 22.43
C VAL A 238 -8.62 15.38 21.84
N HIS A 239 -7.52 15.77 22.49
CA HIS A 239 -6.69 16.89 22.05
C HIS A 239 -5.36 16.40 21.49
N PHE A 240 -4.93 17.02 20.38
CA PHE A 240 -3.69 16.70 19.68
C PHE A 240 -2.76 17.91 19.63
N THR A 241 -1.48 17.71 19.84
CA THR A 241 -0.45 18.71 19.55
C THR A 241 0.55 18.19 18.55
N TYR A 242 1.23 19.08 17.84
CA TYR A 242 2.11 18.73 16.74
C TYR A 242 3.44 19.47 16.85
N ASP A 243 4.51 18.83 16.37
CA ASP A 243 5.82 19.46 16.18
C ASP A 243 5.86 20.31 14.89
N LYS A 244 7.03 20.88 14.61
CA LYS A 244 7.27 21.69 13.40
C LYS A 244 7.22 20.89 12.10
N MET A 245 7.39 19.56 12.17
CA MET A 245 7.32 18.63 11.05
C MET A 245 5.93 18.01 10.88
N TRP A 246 4.96 18.42 11.71
CA TRP A 246 3.57 17.94 11.73
C TRP A 246 3.37 16.53 12.31
N ASN A 247 4.36 16.02 13.02
CA ASN A 247 4.19 14.80 13.80
C ASN A 247 3.36 15.09 15.05
N ILE A 248 2.55 14.13 15.48
CA ILE A 248 1.80 14.24 16.73
C ILE A 248 2.78 14.20 17.90
N CYS A 249 2.90 15.28 18.67
CA CYS A 249 3.72 15.34 19.89
C CYS A 249 2.98 14.84 21.11
N SER A 250 1.68 15.06 21.18
CA SER A 250 0.85 14.51 22.27
C SER A 250 -0.58 14.27 21.86
N VAL A 251 -1.17 13.30 22.54
CA VAL A 251 -2.60 12.99 22.51
C VAL A 251 -3.09 13.01 23.96
N THR A 252 -4.08 13.84 24.27
CA THR A 252 -4.74 13.88 25.58
C THR A 252 -6.13 13.30 25.43
N ALA A 253 -6.40 12.20 26.12
CA ALA A 253 -7.68 11.50 26.12
C ALA A 253 -8.72 12.24 27.01
N PRO A 254 -10.03 11.90 26.92
CA PRO A 254 -11.10 12.53 27.73
C PRO A 254 -10.91 12.39 29.23
N ASP A 255 -10.27 11.33 29.70
CA ASP A 255 -9.91 11.07 31.11
C ASP A 255 -8.66 11.85 31.57
N HIS A 256 -8.16 12.76 30.71
CA HIS A 256 -6.92 13.52 30.89
C HIS A 256 -5.63 12.69 30.87
N GLY A 257 -5.70 11.41 30.51
CA GLY A 257 -4.53 10.58 30.23
C GLY A 257 -3.78 11.14 29.03
N LYS A 258 -2.50 11.54 29.22
CA LYS A 258 -1.69 12.14 28.17
C LYS A 258 -0.65 11.15 27.66
N GLN A 259 -0.61 10.93 26.35
CA GLN A 259 0.48 10.27 25.64
C GLN A 259 1.37 11.30 24.98
N GLU A 260 2.70 11.12 25.04
CA GLU A 260 3.66 12.02 24.39
C GLU A 260 4.57 11.22 23.44
N TYR A 261 4.93 11.86 22.33
CA TYR A 261 5.70 11.24 21.24
C TYR A 261 6.88 12.13 20.88
N PHE A 262 8.05 11.52 20.69
CA PHE A 262 9.29 12.21 20.34
C PHE A 262 9.90 11.56 19.10
N TYR A 263 10.37 12.39 18.19
CA TYR A 263 10.88 11.97 16.90
C TYR A 263 12.32 12.41 16.72
N ASP A 264 13.09 11.66 15.92
CA ASP A 264 14.41 12.06 15.48
C ASP A 264 14.35 13.01 14.27
N SER A 265 15.54 13.36 13.74
CA SER A 265 15.67 14.25 12.57
C SER A 265 15.05 13.66 11.29
N ASP A 266 14.94 12.35 11.19
CA ASP A 266 14.38 11.64 10.05
C ASP A 266 12.88 11.32 10.22
N ASN A 267 12.24 11.87 11.26
CA ASN A 267 10.82 11.67 11.62
C ASN A 267 10.47 10.26 12.10
N HIS A 268 11.44 9.49 12.58
CA HIS A 268 11.15 8.22 13.23
C HIS A 268 10.74 8.46 14.69
N LEU A 269 9.72 7.76 15.17
CA LEU A 269 9.30 7.79 16.57
C LEU A 269 10.37 7.11 17.44
N VAL A 270 11.15 7.86 18.22
CA VAL A 270 12.24 7.31 19.05
C VAL A 270 11.84 7.10 20.51
N LYS A 271 10.77 7.77 20.97
CA LYS A 271 10.29 7.65 22.35
C LYS A 271 8.80 7.93 22.44
N GLN A 272 8.11 7.17 23.27
CA GLN A 272 6.72 7.37 23.64
C GLN A 272 6.60 7.36 25.17
N ILE A 273 5.86 8.30 25.75
CA ILE A 273 5.48 8.30 27.16
C ILE A 273 3.99 7.96 27.22
N LEU A 274 3.67 6.87 27.90
CA LEU A 274 2.29 6.41 28.11
C LEU A 274 1.56 7.24 29.17
N PRO A 275 0.21 7.24 29.25
CA PRO A 275 -0.55 8.04 30.21
C PRO A 275 -0.15 7.81 31.68
N MET A 276 0.29 6.59 32.01
CA MET A 276 0.75 6.21 33.37
C MET A 276 2.25 6.50 33.60
N GLY A 277 2.93 7.21 32.68
CA GLY A 277 4.34 7.56 32.78
C GLY A 277 5.31 6.48 32.29
N GLY A 278 4.82 5.31 31.87
CA GLY A 278 5.65 4.28 31.24
C GLY A 278 6.34 4.82 29.98
N VAL A 279 7.60 4.45 29.76
CA VAL A 279 8.39 4.94 28.61
C VAL A 279 8.72 3.79 27.68
N VAL A 280 8.31 3.91 26.40
CA VAL A 280 8.73 3.02 25.32
C VAL A 280 9.78 3.75 24.48
N LYS A 281 10.86 3.05 24.11
CA LYS A 281 11.93 3.61 23.27
C LYS A 281 12.10 2.76 22.00
N TYR A 282 12.52 3.41 20.92
CA TYR A 282 12.75 2.79 19.63
C TYR A 282 14.10 3.25 19.07
N ALA A 283 14.81 2.36 18.39
CA ALA A 283 16.00 2.70 17.61
C ALA A 283 15.81 2.22 16.16
N TYR A 284 16.49 2.89 15.25
CA TYR A 284 16.38 2.64 13.82
C TYR A 284 17.76 2.58 13.16
N ASP A 285 17.87 1.84 12.08
CA ASP A 285 19.04 1.92 11.21
C ASP A 285 18.90 3.11 10.22
N ALA A 286 19.94 3.35 9.44
CA ALA A 286 19.95 4.43 8.46
C ALA A 286 18.97 4.25 7.29
N ALA A 287 18.34 3.09 7.13
CA ALA A 287 17.27 2.87 6.16
C ALA A 287 15.87 3.07 6.75
N GLY A 288 15.77 3.41 8.05
CA GLY A 288 14.52 3.61 8.76
C GLY A 288 13.90 2.28 9.27
N ASN A 289 14.62 1.17 9.24
CA ASN A 289 14.15 -0.06 9.85
C ASN A 289 14.30 0.02 11.38
N ARG A 290 13.26 -0.36 12.12
CA ARG A 290 13.32 -0.38 13.58
C ARG A 290 14.22 -1.52 14.05
N THR A 291 15.37 -1.20 14.65
CA THR A 291 16.35 -2.18 15.14
C THR A 291 16.13 -2.58 16.59
N GLU A 292 15.53 -1.69 17.40
CA GLU A 292 15.23 -2.00 18.81
C GLU A 292 13.90 -1.39 19.25
N MET A 293 13.27 -2.06 20.21
CA MET A 293 12.15 -1.55 21.00
C MET A 293 12.40 -1.92 22.46
N THR A 294 12.37 -0.93 23.35
CA THR A 294 12.45 -1.14 24.80
C THR A 294 11.10 -0.76 25.42
N ASP A 295 10.49 -1.68 26.16
CA ASP A 295 9.23 -1.47 26.86
C ASP A 295 9.39 -0.64 28.15
N PRO A 296 8.30 -0.27 28.86
CA PRO A 296 8.37 0.49 30.10
C PRO A 296 9.10 -0.22 31.24
N GLU A 297 9.17 -1.53 31.24
CA GLU A 297 9.87 -2.36 32.21
C GLU A 297 11.37 -2.46 31.92
N GLY A 298 11.83 -1.92 30.76
CA GLY A 298 13.22 -1.94 30.32
C GLY A 298 13.60 -3.17 29.52
N ASN A 299 12.64 -4.01 29.17
CA ASN A 299 12.87 -5.17 28.32
C ASN A 299 13.08 -4.74 26.88
N THR A 300 14.13 -5.28 26.23
CA THR A 300 14.47 -4.87 24.86
C THR A 300 14.31 -6.03 23.89
N THR A 301 13.54 -5.76 22.83
CA THR A 301 13.42 -6.61 21.64
C THR A 301 14.28 -6.04 20.52
N ARG A 302 15.08 -6.89 19.84
CA ARG A 302 15.92 -6.51 18.71
C ARG A 302 15.43 -7.11 17.41
N TYR A 303 15.59 -6.33 16.33
CA TYR A 303 15.13 -6.69 14.98
C TYR A 303 16.30 -6.63 14.02
N PHE A 304 16.43 -7.60 13.14
CA PHE A 304 17.50 -7.71 12.16
C PHE A 304 16.93 -7.76 10.74
N TYR A 305 17.63 -7.14 9.81
CA TYR A 305 17.14 -6.98 8.44
C TYR A 305 18.23 -7.35 7.42
N ASP A 306 17.80 -7.82 6.26
CA ASP A 306 18.69 -8.05 5.13
C ASP A 306 18.92 -6.78 4.29
N ALA A 307 19.72 -6.95 3.22
CA ALA A 307 20.09 -5.85 2.33
C ALA A 307 18.93 -5.28 1.47
N VAL A 308 17.69 -5.74 1.64
CA VAL A 308 16.48 -5.19 1.00
C VAL A 308 15.37 -4.89 2.01
N ASN A 309 15.74 -4.66 3.28
CA ASN A 309 14.85 -4.32 4.38
C ASN A 309 13.83 -5.42 4.77
N ARG A 310 14.10 -6.68 4.50
CA ARG A 310 13.26 -7.76 4.98
C ARG A 310 13.74 -8.19 6.37
N LEU A 311 12.79 -8.39 7.29
CA LEU A 311 13.06 -8.85 8.66
C LEU A 311 13.66 -10.27 8.62
N THR A 312 14.89 -10.45 9.08
CA THR A 312 15.59 -11.75 9.11
C THR A 312 15.67 -12.35 10.50
N GLY A 313 15.45 -11.57 11.53
CA GLY A 313 15.47 -12.08 12.90
C GLY A 313 14.81 -11.15 13.90
N VAL A 314 14.32 -11.74 14.99
CA VAL A 314 13.82 -11.04 16.17
C VAL A 314 14.38 -11.72 17.39
N THR A 315 15.07 -10.96 18.26
CA THR A 315 15.54 -11.46 19.55
C THR A 315 14.73 -10.79 20.66
N GLY A 316 14.04 -11.58 21.45
CA GLY A 316 13.27 -11.15 22.61
C GLY A 316 14.15 -10.74 23.80
N PRO A 317 13.55 -10.15 24.87
CA PRO A 317 14.28 -9.72 26.06
C PRO A 317 14.95 -10.86 26.82
N ASP A 318 14.40 -12.06 26.70
CA ASP A 318 14.91 -13.31 27.29
C ASP A 318 16.03 -13.97 26.45
N GLY A 319 16.42 -13.34 25.33
CA GLY A 319 17.36 -13.89 24.36
C GLY A 319 16.75 -14.92 23.41
N ALA A 320 15.43 -15.16 23.48
CA ALA A 320 14.73 -16.03 22.54
C ALA A 320 14.79 -15.44 21.12
N GLU A 321 15.24 -16.23 20.16
CA GLU A 321 15.43 -15.77 18.78
C GLU A 321 14.47 -16.45 17.83
N THR A 322 13.83 -15.66 16.96
CA THR A 322 13.09 -16.14 15.79
C THR A 322 13.81 -15.68 14.53
N VAL A 323 14.07 -16.61 13.60
CA VAL A 323 14.82 -16.37 12.37
C VAL A 323 13.92 -16.57 11.15
N TYR A 324 14.04 -15.69 10.16
CA TYR A 324 13.29 -15.70 8.92
C TYR A 324 14.22 -15.83 7.72
N GLU A 325 13.92 -16.75 6.82
CA GLU A 325 14.67 -16.97 5.57
C GLU A 325 13.78 -16.73 4.36
N TYR A 326 14.33 -16.09 3.31
CA TYR A 326 13.59 -15.70 2.12
C TYR A 326 14.25 -16.23 0.85
N ASP A 327 13.43 -16.51 -0.17
CA ASP A 327 13.91 -16.75 -1.52
C ASP A 327 14.34 -15.45 -2.23
N ARG A 328 14.84 -15.57 -3.47
CA ARG A 328 15.27 -14.42 -4.28
C ARG A 328 14.12 -13.55 -4.76
N GLU A 329 12.91 -14.08 -4.79
CA GLU A 329 11.68 -13.38 -5.16
C GLU A 329 11.12 -12.58 -3.97
N GLY A 330 11.59 -12.85 -2.74
CA GLY A 330 11.19 -12.19 -1.50
C GLY A 330 10.11 -12.94 -0.72
N ASN A 331 9.80 -14.18 -1.06
CA ASN A 331 8.87 -15.00 -0.31
C ASN A 331 9.56 -15.58 0.94
N LEU A 332 8.85 -15.58 2.08
CA LEU A 332 9.33 -16.22 3.30
C LEU A 332 9.30 -17.75 3.13
N ILE A 333 10.47 -18.39 3.07
CA ILE A 333 10.57 -19.83 2.85
C ILE A 333 10.73 -20.63 4.15
N LYS A 334 11.18 -19.98 5.23
CA LYS A 334 11.35 -20.65 6.51
C LYS A 334 11.28 -19.64 7.67
N GLU A 335 10.62 -20.06 8.74
CA GLU A 335 10.62 -19.41 10.04
C GLU A 335 11.09 -20.41 11.08
N THR A 336 12.08 -20.03 11.89
CA THR A 336 12.60 -20.87 12.99
C THR A 336 12.37 -20.15 14.31
N ASN A 337 11.63 -20.76 15.23
CA ASN A 337 11.37 -20.16 16.54
C ASN A 337 12.54 -20.39 17.52
N ALA A 338 12.44 -19.78 18.70
CA ALA A 338 13.46 -19.86 19.75
C ALA A 338 13.77 -21.30 20.24
N CYS A 339 12.88 -22.24 20.04
CA CYS A 339 13.09 -23.64 20.36
C CYS A 339 13.78 -24.44 19.23
N GLY A 340 14.20 -23.77 18.15
CA GLY A 340 14.76 -24.38 16.96
C GLY A 340 13.74 -25.10 16.06
N GLN A 341 12.46 -24.94 16.34
CA GLN A 341 11.39 -25.53 15.54
C GLN A 341 11.17 -24.68 14.28
N ALA A 342 11.25 -25.33 13.12
CA ALA A 342 11.12 -24.66 11.84
C ALA A 342 9.78 -24.93 11.19
N THR A 343 9.15 -23.86 10.67
CA THR A 343 8.04 -23.93 9.73
C THR A 343 8.53 -23.53 8.35
N CYS A 344 8.32 -24.39 7.35
CA CYS A 344 8.76 -24.17 5.98
C CYS A 344 7.59 -23.87 5.07
N TYR A 345 7.84 -23.02 4.07
CA TYR A 345 6.82 -22.56 3.11
C TYR A 345 7.32 -22.78 1.69
N THR A 346 6.44 -23.20 0.80
CA THR A 346 6.72 -23.23 -0.63
C THR A 346 5.75 -22.35 -1.40
N TYR A 347 6.19 -21.91 -2.55
CA TYR A 347 5.43 -20.96 -3.38
C TYR A 347 5.46 -21.39 -4.84
N ASP A 348 4.40 -21.06 -5.54
CA ASP A 348 4.38 -21.17 -6.99
C ASP A 348 5.11 -19.99 -7.64
N ALA A 349 5.17 -20.00 -8.95
CA ALA A 349 5.90 -18.97 -9.70
C ALA A 349 5.21 -17.58 -9.67
N LEU A 350 3.97 -17.46 -9.20
CA LEU A 350 3.28 -16.18 -8.93
C LEU A 350 3.50 -15.68 -7.50
N GLY A 351 4.25 -16.41 -6.66
CA GLY A 351 4.47 -16.07 -5.26
C GLY A 351 3.29 -16.44 -4.36
N ARG A 352 2.36 -17.31 -4.79
CA ARG A 352 1.29 -17.81 -3.97
C ARG A 352 1.77 -19.01 -3.18
N ARG A 353 1.47 -19.04 -1.87
CA ARG A 353 1.93 -20.12 -0.98
C ARG A 353 1.25 -21.45 -1.31
N THR A 354 2.02 -22.43 -1.74
CA THR A 354 1.55 -23.77 -2.12
C THR A 354 1.65 -24.79 -1.01
N SER A 355 2.52 -24.58 0.00
CA SER A 355 2.52 -25.43 1.18
C SER A 355 3.01 -24.72 2.44
N VAL A 356 2.62 -25.31 3.58
CA VAL A 356 3.18 -25.05 4.91
C VAL A 356 3.54 -26.39 5.53
N THR A 357 4.80 -26.55 5.94
CA THR A 357 5.27 -27.73 6.67
C THR A 357 5.71 -27.30 8.06
N ASP A 358 5.12 -27.86 9.09
CA ASP A 358 5.48 -27.56 10.48
C ASP A 358 6.76 -28.31 10.93
N ALA A 359 7.19 -28.03 12.15
CA ALA A 359 8.40 -28.65 12.74
C ALA A 359 8.30 -30.17 12.92
N ALA A 360 7.10 -30.74 12.94
CA ALA A 360 6.87 -32.19 13.00
C ALA A 360 6.86 -32.83 11.60
N GLY A 361 7.02 -32.04 10.53
CA GLY A 361 6.96 -32.49 9.15
C GLY A 361 5.54 -32.62 8.59
N ALA A 362 4.52 -32.16 9.34
CA ALA A 362 3.14 -32.21 8.89
C ALA A 362 2.91 -31.07 7.86
N THR A 363 2.49 -31.46 6.65
CA THR A 363 2.35 -30.54 5.52
C THR A 363 0.89 -30.30 5.14
N THR A 364 0.51 -29.03 5.09
CA THR A 364 -0.72 -28.57 4.47
C THR A 364 -0.38 -28.01 3.08
N SER A 365 -1.05 -28.49 2.03
CA SER A 365 -0.86 -28.04 0.64
C SER A 365 -2.07 -27.27 0.13
N VAL A 366 -1.84 -26.21 -0.62
CA VAL A 366 -2.88 -25.36 -1.21
C VAL A 366 -2.76 -25.40 -2.73
N PHE A 367 -3.84 -25.66 -3.41
CA PHE A 367 -3.97 -25.65 -4.86
C PHE A 367 -4.88 -24.49 -5.27
N TYR A 368 -4.50 -23.80 -6.32
CA TYR A 368 -5.19 -22.60 -6.78
C TYR A 368 -5.77 -22.82 -8.17
N ASN A 369 -6.97 -22.29 -8.41
CA ASN A 369 -7.57 -22.23 -9.73
C ASN A 369 -6.93 -21.13 -10.59
N GLU A 370 -7.35 -21.01 -11.85
CA GLU A 370 -6.84 -20.01 -12.82
C GLU A 370 -7.07 -18.56 -12.36
N MET A 371 -8.09 -18.29 -11.55
CA MET A 371 -8.38 -16.99 -10.94
C MET A 371 -7.47 -16.66 -9.74
N GLY A 372 -6.61 -17.59 -9.33
CA GLY A 372 -5.76 -17.42 -8.15
C GLY A 372 -6.48 -17.65 -6.82
N LYS A 373 -7.72 -18.16 -6.84
CA LYS A 373 -8.46 -18.56 -5.62
C LYS A 373 -8.07 -19.96 -5.21
N ALA A 374 -7.97 -20.20 -3.88
CA ALA A 374 -7.66 -21.54 -3.35
C ALA A 374 -8.79 -22.51 -3.70
N GLU A 375 -8.53 -23.46 -4.58
CA GLU A 375 -9.51 -24.46 -5.03
C GLU A 375 -9.56 -25.67 -4.10
N ARG A 376 -8.40 -26.11 -3.59
CA ARG A 376 -8.29 -27.26 -2.69
C ARG A 376 -7.19 -27.07 -1.67
N ILE A 377 -7.48 -27.42 -0.43
CA ILE A 377 -6.51 -27.51 0.65
C ILE A 377 -6.41 -28.97 1.09
N CYS A 378 -5.20 -29.57 1.02
CA CYS A 378 -4.93 -30.91 1.54
C CYS A 378 -4.28 -30.79 2.93
N HIS A 379 -4.85 -31.45 3.91
CA HIS A 379 -4.38 -31.46 5.30
C HIS A 379 -3.42 -32.60 5.57
N PRO A 380 -2.55 -32.50 6.60
CA PRO A 380 -1.56 -33.55 6.95
C PRO A 380 -2.18 -34.92 7.25
N ASN A 381 -3.43 -34.95 7.72
CA ASN A 381 -4.16 -36.19 8.02
C ASN A 381 -4.76 -36.87 6.77
N GLY A 382 -4.44 -36.40 5.58
CA GLY A 382 -4.95 -36.91 4.30
C GLY A 382 -6.34 -36.41 3.91
N SER A 383 -7.02 -35.63 4.75
CA SER A 383 -8.29 -35.01 4.38
C SER A 383 -8.07 -33.81 3.44
N SER A 384 -9.11 -33.41 2.69
CA SER A 384 -9.05 -32.21 1.87
C SER A 384 -10.33 -31.39 1.97
N THR A 385 -10.17 -30.09 1.91
CA THR A 385 -11.26 -29.12 1.77
C THR A 385 -11.25 -28.60 0.33
N VAL A 386 -12.40 -28.66 -0.34
CA VAL A 386 -12.57 -28.16 -1.72
C VAL A 386 -13.51 -26.96 -1.68
N TYR A 387 -13.16 -25.91 -2.42
CA TYR A 387 -13.93 -24.68 -2.53
C TYR A 387 -14.51 -24.59 -3.95
N GLY A 388 -15.81 -24.30 -4.07
CA GLY A 388 -16.47 -23.92 -5.31
C GLY A 388 -16.66 -22.40 -5.33
N TYR A 389 -16.36 -21.78 -6.48
CA TYR A 389 -16.50 -20.33 -6.67
C TYR A 389 -17.42 -20.04 -7.83
#